data_0d92a41796c69e1e39381d081167ae42
#
_entry.id   0d92a41796c69e1e39381d081167ae42
#
_cell.length_a   1.000
_cell.length_b   1.000
_cell.length_c   1.000
_cell.angle_alpha   90.00
_cell.angle_beta   90.00
_cell.angle_gamma   90.00
#
_symmetry.space_group_name_H-M   'P 1'
#
loop_
_entity.id
_entity.type
_entity.pdbx_description
1 polymer ?
#
loop_
_entity_poly.entity_id
_entity_poly.type
_entity_poly.pdbx_seq_one_letter_code
_entity_poly.pdbx_strand_id
1 'polypeptide(L)'
;MTSSSEKRFLKAYDAHADEIYRHCYFRVFSKARAEEFVQEAFLRTWQYLEDGHEVENIRAFLYRTATNIIIDDVRRKKESSLDAILEEAPNLEPGDDGREGIERELAGKEIMAVLATLSDDVREILTMRYVDDLDIAEIAEILNITPNNVSVRLNRAMKTLKEATNP
;
A
#
# COMPACT_ATOMS: atom_id res chain seq x y z
N MET A 1 -33.78 -6.65 -0.88
CA MET A 1 -32.93 -7.56 -1.71
C MET A 1 -31.58 -6.92 -1.96
N THR A 2 -30.56 -7.58 -1.48
CA THR A 2 -29.17 -7.14 -1.69
C THR A 2 -28.80 -7.38 -3.16
N SER A 3 -28.33 -6.39 -3.86
CA SER A 3 -27.90 -6.55 -5.25
C SER A 3 -26.70 -7.49 -5.33
N SER A 4 -26.47 -8.07 -6.50
CA SER A 4 -25.29 -8.91 -6.75
C SER A 4 -23.99 -8.15 -6.49
N SER A 5 -23.98 -6.88 -6.87
CA SER A 5 -22.84 -5.98 -6.65
C SER A 5 -22.57 -5.74 -5.17
N GLU A 6 -23.62 -5.58 -4.38
CA GLU A 6 -23.51 -5.38 -2.94
C GLU A 6 -22.96 -6.60 -2.23
N LYS A 7 -23.43 -7.79 -2.58
CA LYS A 7 -22.91 -9.05 -2.04
C LYS A 7 -21.43 -9.24 -2.37
N ARG A 8 -21.07 -8.96 -3.61
CA ARG A 8 -19.69 -9.06 -4.08
C ARG A 8 -18.79 -8.06 -3.36
N PHE A 9 -19.27 -6.84 -3.17
CA PHE A 9 -18.54 -5.80 -2.44
C PHE A 9 -18.32 -6.19 -0.98
N LEU A 10 -19.36 -6.62 -0.28
CA LEU A 10 -19.26 -7.03 1.12
C LEU A 10 -18.31 -8.20 1.30
N LYS A 11 -18.35 -9.17 0.41
CA LYS A 11 -17.41 -10.31 0.42
C LYS A 11 -15.98 -9.83 0.21
N ALA A 12 -15.76 -8.90 -0.72
CA ALA A 12 -14.45 -8.32 -0.97
C ALA A 12 -13.94 -7.53 0.23
N TYR A 13 -14.81 -6.78 0.88
CA TYR A 13 -14.47 -6.04 2.11
C TYR A 13 -13.97 -6.99 3.20
N ASP A 14 -14.73 -8.03 3.49
CA ASP A 14 -14.36 -9.00 4.52
C ASP A 14 -13.06 -9.73 4.18
N ALA A 15 -12.83 -10.03 2.90
CA ALA A 15 -11.66 -10.78 2.46
C ALA A 15 -10.39 -9.92 2.39
N HIS A 16 -10.50 -8.63 2.08
CA HIS A 16 -9.34 -7.83 1.66
C HIS A 16 -9.08 -6.57 2.49
N ALA A 17 -9.98 -6.19 3.41
CA ALA A 17 -9.82 -4.94 4.18
C ALA A 17 -8.49 -4.90 4.95
N ASP A 18 -8.12 -5.99 5.61
CA ASP A 18 -6.90 -6.06 6.41
C ASP A 18 -5.64 -5.97 5.55
N GLU A 19 -5.62 -6.65 4.40
CA GLU A 19 -4.45 -6.60 3.52
C GLU A 19 -4.29 -5.23 2.85
N ILE A 20 -5.38 -4.57 2.47
CA ILE A 20 -5.32 -3.22 1.91
C ILE A 20 -4.88 -2.21 2.98
N TYR A 21 -5.36 -2.36 4.21
CA TYR A 21 -4.91 -1.55 5.34
C TYR A 21 -3.40 -1.67 5.54
N ARG A 22 -2.88 -2.89 5.58
CA ARG A 22 -1.46 -3.18 5.75
C ARG A 22 -0.63 -2.54 4.63
N HIS A 23 -1.08 -2.68 3.38
CA HIS A 23 -0.46 -2.04 2.22
C HIS A 23 -0.35 -0.52 2.42
N CYS A 24 -1.44 0.13 2.79
CA CYS A 24 -1.47 1.57 3.01
C CYS A 24 -0.57 1.97 4.18
N TYR A 25 -0.62 1.23 5.27
CA TYR A 25 0.16 1.52 6.47
C TYR A 25 1.67 1.50 6.20
N PHE A 26 2.16 0.49 5.48
CA PHE A 26 3.58 0.41 5.14
C PHE A 26 4.01 1.45 4.10
N ARG A 27 3.07 2.11 3.45
CA ARG A 27 3.35 3.18 2.52
C ARG A 27 3.39 4.56 3.21
N VAL A 28 2.53 4.81 4.17
CA VAL A 28 2.36 6.13 4.77
C VAL A 28 2.75 6.22 6.25
N PHE A 29 2.92 5.10 6.92
CA PHE A 29 3.34 4.97 8.33
C PHE A 29 2.45 5.76 9.32
N SER A 30 1.20 5.97 8.98
CA SER A 30 0.21 6.64 9.82
C SER A 30 -1.06 5.80 9.85
N LYS A 31 -1.48 5.39 11.02
CA LYS A 31 -2.70 4.63 11.23
C LYS A 31 -3.92 5.39 10.72
N ALA A 32 -4.04 6.66 11.08
CA ALA A 32 -5.16 7.50 10.68
C ALA A 32 -5.24 7.65 9.16
N ARG A 33 -4.10 7.91 8.51
CA ARG A 33 -4.05 8.05 7.05
C ARG A 33 -4.31 6.74 6.33
N ALA A 34 -3.77 5.64 6.85
CA ALA A 34 -4.03 4.31 6.29
C ALA A 34 -5.53 3.97 6.34
N GLU A 35 -6.19 4.24 7.45
CA GLU A 35 -7.64 4.05 7.59
C GLU A 35 -8.43 4.89 6.58
N GLU A 36 -8.07 6.15 6.39
CA GLU A 36 -8.68 7.03 5.39
C GLU A 36 -8.53 6.47 3.98
N PHE A 37 -7.34 6.01 3.62
CA PHE A 37 -7.06 5.48 2.29
C PHE A 37 -7.81 4.17 2.04
N VAL A 38 -7.93 3.31 3.05
CA VAL A 38 -8.73 2.09 2.95
C VAL A 38 -10.20 2.44 2.68
N GLN A 39 -10.76 3.35 3.46
CA GLN A 39 -12.15 3.79 3.29
C GLN A 39 -12.37 4.37 1.90
N GLU A 40 -11.47 5.23 1.45
CA GLU A 40 -11.53 5.85 0.12
C GLU A 40 -11.44 4.79 -0.99
N ALA A 41 -10.53 3.82 -0.86
CA ALA A 41 -10.36 2.76 -1.85
C ALA A 41 -11.62 1.90 -1.97
N PHE A 42 -12.22 1.52 -0.85
CA PHE A 42 -13.45 0.74 -0.85
C PHE A 42 -14.65 1.57 -1.36
N LEU A 43 -14.73 2.85 -1.00
CA LEU A 43 -15.79 3.73 -1.49
C LEU A 43 -15.73 3.89 -3.01
N ARG A 44 -14.55 4.13 -3.58
CA ARG A 44 -14.36 4.23 -5.03
C ARG A 44 -14.71 2.92 -5.73
N THR A 45 -14.34 1.79 -5.14
CA THR A 45 -14.67 0.47 -5.66
C THR A 45 -16.18 0.25 -5.66
N TRP A 46 -16.85 0.62 -4.58
CA TRP A 46 -18.31 0.55 -4.48
C TRP A 46 -19.00 1.40 -5.55
N GLN A 47 -18.58 2.65 -5.70
CA GLN A 47 -19.13 3.56 -6.70
C GLN A 47 -18.95 3.01 -8.12
N TYR A 48 -17.78 2.46 -8.40
CA TYR A 48 -17.48 1.86 -9.70
C TYR A 48 -18.40 0.67 -10.01
N LEU A 49 -18.65 -0.18 -9.02
CA LEU A 49 -19.57 -1.31 -9.16
C LEU A 49 -21.04 -0.84 -9.29
N GLU A 50 -21.45 0.18 -8.54
CA GLU A 50 -22.79 0.74 -8.63
C GLU A 50 -23.07 1.38 -9.99
N ASP A 51 -22.06 1.96 -10.61
CA ASP A 51 -22.18 2.56 -11.95
C ASP A 51 -22.33 1.52 -13.05
N GLY A 52 -22.34 0.24 -12.70
CA GLY A 52 -22.56 -0.87 -13.63
C GLY A 52 -21.30 -1.42 -14.28
N HIS A 53 -20.14 -0.96 -13.83
CA HIS A 53 -18.88 -1.49 -14.35
C HIS A 53 -18.58 -2.88 -13.81
N GLU A 54 -18.02 -3.73 -14.65
CA GLU A 54 -17.58 -5.05 -14.24
C GLU A 54 -16.12 -5.03 -13.83
N VAL A 55 -15.81 -5.72 -12.74
CA VAL A 55 -14.46 -5.89 -12.23
C VAL A 55 -14.17 -7.39 -12.18
N GLU A 56 -13.25 -7.86 -13.01
CA GLU A 56 -12.89 -9.28 -13.05
C GLU A 56 -12.14 -9.69 -11.78
N ASN A 57 -11.12 -8.91 -11.39
CA ASN A 57 -10.30 -9.18 -10.22
C ASN A 57 -10.43 -8.02 -9.24
N ILE A 58 -11.34 -8.17 -8.28
CA ILE A 58 -11.63 -7.11 -7.31
C ILE A 58 -10.46 -6.85 -6.36
N ARG A 59 -9.67 -7.86 -6.04
CA ARG A 59 -8.47 -7.71 -5.22
C ARG A 59 -7.45 -6.80 -5.92
N ALA A 60 -7.15 -7.08 -7.19
CA ALA A 60 -6.24 -6.24 -7.98
C ALA A 60 -6.79 -4.82 -8.15
N PHE A 61 -8.09 -4.68 -8.35
CA PHE A 61 -8.74 -3.38 -8.45
C PHE A 61 -8.58 -2.56 -7.15
N LEU A 62 -8.76 -3.19 -6.00
CA LEU A 62 -8.57 -2.54 -4.69
C LEU A 62 -7.13 -2.08 -4.49
N TYR A 63 -6.15 -2.93 -4.80
CA TYR A 63 -4.73 -2.55 -4.72
C TYR A 63 -4.39 -1.40 -5.66
N ARG A 64 -4.89 -1.46 -6.89
CA ARG A 64 -4.68 -0.38 -7.87
C ARG A 64 -5.29 0.94 -7.37
N THR A 65 -6.52 0.88 -6.88
CA THR A 65 -7.21 2.06 -6.35
C THR A 65 -6.48 2.65 -5.16
N ALA A 66 -6.07 1.82 -4.20
CA ALA A 66 -5.30 2.26 -3.03
C ALA A 66 -3.94 2.85 -3.44
N THR A 67 -3.25 2.21 -4.37
CA THR A 67 -1.97 2.69 -4.90
C THR A 67 -2.12 4.05 -5.56
N ASN A 68 -3.16 4.25 -6.36
CA ASN A 68 -3.43 5.53 -7.02
C ASN A 68 -3.75 6.64 -6.00
N ILE A 69 -4.50 6.33 -4.95
CA ILE A 69 -4.80 7.27 -3.88
C ILE A 69 -3.51 7.72 -3.18
N ILE A 70 -2.63 6.77 -2.88
CA ILE A 70 -1.34 7.05 -2.23
C ILE A 70 -0.45 7.91 -3.14
N ILE A 71 -0.36 7.59 -4.43
CA ILE A 71 0.43 8.33 -5.41
C ILE A 71 -0.09 9.78 -5.51
N ASP A 72 -1.40 9.96 -5.58
CA ASP A 72 -2.02 11.29 -5.65
C ASP A 72 -1.74 12.10 -4.38
N ASP A 73 -1.80 11.45 -3.22
CA ASP A 73 -1.49 12.08 -1.93
C ASP A 73 -0.02 12.52 -1.85
N VAL A 74 0.90 11.67 -2.26
CA VAL A 74 2.33 11.99 -2.32
C VAL A 74 2.59 13.16 -3.25
N ARG A 75 1.94 13.16 -4.42
CA ARG A 75 2.06 14.25 -5.40
C ARG A 75 1.57 15.58 -4.82
N ARG A 76 0.41 15.59 -4.18
CA ARG A 76 -0.14 16.80 -3.53
C ARG A 76 0.77 17.33 -2.44
N LYS A 77 1.39 16.47 -1.65
CA LYS A 77 2.34 16.86 -0.61
C LYS A 77 3.60 17.48 -1.20
N LYS A 78 4.11 16.94 -2.30
CA LYS A 78 5.27 17.51 -2.99
C LYS A 78 4.97 18.91 -3.55
N GLU A 79 3.77 19.11 -4.09
CA GLU A 79 3.35 20.40 -4.61
C GLU A 79 3.18 21.44 -3.49
N SER A 80 2.65 21.05 -2.34
CA SER A 80 2.48 21.95 -1.19
C SER A 80 3.75 22.11 -0.37
N SER A 81 4.73 21.21 -0.47
CA SER A 81 5.97 21.26 0.30
C SER A 81 7.00 22.24 -0.23
N LEU A 82 6.74 22.89 -1.38
CA LEU A 82 7.52 24.06 -1.79
C LEU A 82 7.42 25.18 -0.74
N ASP A 83 6.38 25.15 0.09
CA ASP A 83 6.14 26.11 1.16
C ASP A 83 6.39 25.56 2.58
N ALA A 84 6.57 24.27 2.74
CA ALA A 84 6.74 23.63 4.04
C ALA A 84 8.07 22.88 4.12
N ILE A 85 9.06 23.53 4.71
CA ILE A 85 10.40 22.97 4.94
C ILE A 85 10.40 21.91 6.07
N LEU A 86 9.24 21.55 6.58
CA LEU A 86 9.12 20.57 7.67
C LEU A 86 8.52 19.28 7.13
N GLU A 87 9.41 18.40 6.63
CA GLU A 87 9.06 16.99 6.53
C GLU A 87 8.97 16.48 7.97
N GLU A 88 7.76 16.29 8.45
CA GLU A 88 7.57 15.53 9.67
C GLU A 88 8.11 14.12 9.43
N ALA A 89 9.07 13.73 10.25
CA ALA A 89 9.52 12.34 10.28
C ALA A 89 8.29 11.44 10.42
N PRO A 90 8.20 10.35 9.64
CA PRO A 90 7.06 9.47 9.76
C PRO A 90 6.88 9.05 11.21
N ASN A 91 5.72 9.34 11.74
CA ASN A 91 5.38 8.98 13.10
C ASN A 91 5.11 7.48 13.10
N LEU A 92 6.11 6.71 13.51
CA LEU A 92 6.01 5.27 13.62
C LEU A 92 5.13 4.95 14.83
N GLU A 93 3.82 4.93 14.63
CA GLU A 93 2.90 4.49 15.66
C GLU A 93 3.07 2.98 15.85
N PRO A 94 3.27 2.52 17.10
CA PRO A 94 3.34 1.08 17.34
C PRO A 94 2.01 0.44 16.96
N GLY A 95 2.06 -0.57 16.13
CA GLY A 95 0.88 -1.37 15.80
C GLY A 95 0.29 -1.93 17.07
N ASP A 96 -1.03 -1.87 17.17
CA ASP A 96 -1.77 -2.37 18.32
C ASP A 96 -1.89 -3.90 18.28
N ASP A 97 -0.74 -4.57 18.22
CA ASP A 97 -0.69 -6.02 18.33
C ASP A 97 -0.38 -6.39 19.77
N GLY A 98 -1.44 -6.75 20.49
CA GLY A 98 -1.28 -7.27 21.83
C GLY A 98 -0.34 -8.46 21.85
N ARG A 99 0.77 -8.33 22.49
CA ARG A 99 1.59 -9.36 23.15
C ARG A 99 2.28 -10.45 22.34
N GLU A 100 2.15 -10.52 21.03
CA GLU A 100 2.97 -11.51 20.31
C GLU A 100 4.38 -10.96 20.01
N GLY A 101 5.14 -10.88 21.06
CA GLY A 101 6.60 -10.76 21.00
C GLY A 101 7.13 -9.36 20.73
N ILE A 102 7.71 -8.79 21.75
CA ILE A 102 8.61 -7.64 21.71
C ILE A 102 9.61 -7.78 20.56
N GLU A 103 10.03 -9.00 20.22
CA GLU A 103 10.94 -9.29 19.10
C GLU A 103 10.32 -9.00 17.73
N ARG A 104 9.03 -9.31 17.51
CA ARG A 104 8.32 -8.96 16.27
C ARG A 104 8.09 -7.47 16.15
N GLU A 105 7.78 -6.80 17.25
CA GLU A 105 7.64 -5.34 17.26
C GLU A 105 8.96 -4.64 16.95
N LEU A 106 10.07 -5.13 17.53
CA LEU A 106 11.40 -4.57 17.27
C LEU A 106 11.83 -4.79 15.83
N ALA A 107 11.66 -6.02 15.31
CA ALA A 107 11.94 -6.34 13.92
C ALA A 107 11.06 -5.53 12.95
N GLY A 108 9.78 -5.37 13.28
CA GLY A 108 8.85 -4.56 12.52
C GLY A 108 9.24 -3.09 12.49
N LYS A 109 9.67 -2.53 13.62
CA LYS A 109 10.14 -1.14 13.70
C LYS A 109 11.42 -0.92 12.90
N GLU A 110 12.35 -1.87 12.92
CA GLU A 110 13.58 -1.79 12.11
C GLU A 110 13.26 -1.80 10.62
N ILE A 111 12.38 -2.69 10.18
CA ILE A 111 11.93 -2.76 8.78
C ILE A 111 11.24 -1.48 8.39
N MET A 112 10.34 -0.97 9.22
CA MET A 112 9.62 0.27 8.96
C MET A 112 10.57 1.46 8.89
N ALA A 113 11.56 1.53 9.78
CA ALA A 113 12.55 2.58 9.78
C ALA A 113 13.37 2.58 8.48
N VAL A 114 13.76 1.41 7.99
CA VAL A 114 14.47 1.27 6.72
C VAL A 114 13.57 1.69 5.55
N LEU A 115 12.35 1.18 5.51
CA LEU A 115 11.39 1.53 4.45
C LEU A 115 11.11 3.03 4.41
N ALA A 116 11.06 3.69 5.56
CA ALA A 116 10.83 5.13 5.66
C ALA A 116 11.96 5.95 5.02
N THR A 117 13.18 5.43 4.95
CA THR A 117 14.32 6.10 4.32
C THR A 117 14.34 5.97 2.81
N LEU A 118 13.56 5.05 2.25
CA LEU A 118 13.55 4.76 0.81
C LEU A 118 12.61 5.71 0.06
N SER A 119 12.88 5.89 -1.23
CA SER A 119 11.97 6.64 -2.09
C SER A 119 10.62 5.96 -2.20
N ASP A 120 9.58 6.70 -2.56
CA ASP A 120 8.22 6.17 -2.69
C ASP A 120 8.14 5.02 -3.68
N ASP A 121 8.82 5.12 -4.82
CA ASP A 121 8.82 4.08 -5.86
C ASP A 121 9.44 2.78 -5.37
N VAL A 122 10.56 2.87 -4.64
CA VAL A 122 11.24 1.71 -4.08
C VAL A 122 10.39 1.08 -2.98
N ARG A 123 9.84 1.91 -2.09
CA ARG A 123 8.95 1.46 -1.02
C ARG A 123 7.71 0.75 -1.57
N GLU A 124 7.10 1.31 -2.61
CA GLU A 124 5.92 0.75 -3.26
C GLU A 124 6.14 -0.69 -3.72
N ILE A 125 7.17 -0.91 -4.51
CA ILE A 125 7.40 -2.24 -5.09
C ILE A 125 7.84 -3.26 -4.04
N LEU A 126 8.63 -2.85 -3.06
CA LEU A 126 9.05 -3.71 -1.96
C LEU A 126 7.87 -4.08 -1.06
N THR A 127 6.99 -3.12 -0.78
CA THR A 127 5.77 -3.38 -0.02
C THR A 127 4.89 -4.39 -0.73
N MET A 128 4.65 -4.21 -2.01
CA MET A 128 3.83 -5.13 -2.79
C MET A 128 4.40 -6.55 -2.79
N ARG A 129 5.70 -6.69 -2.93
CA ARG A 129 6.33 -8.02 -3.03
C ARG A 129 6.48 -8.71 -1.68
N TYR A 130 6.92 -7.99 -0.65
CA TYR A 130 7.34 -8.60 0.62
C TYR A 130 6.35 -8.43 1.77
N VAL A 131 5.57 -7.37 1.78
CA VAL A 131 4.51 -7.16 2.78
C VAL A 131 3.20 -7.76 2.31
N ASP A 132 2.82 -7.47 1.08
CA ASP A 132 1.53 -7.89 0.50
C ASP A 132 1.58 -9.29 -0.10
N ASP A 133 2.78 -9.84 -0.25
CA ASP A 133 3.01 -11.17 -0.83
C ASP A 133 2.39 -11.33 -2.23
N LEU A 134 2.48 -10.28 -3.02
CA LEU A 134 2.01 -10.28 -4.40
C LEU A 134 3.10 -10.86 -5.31
N ASP A 135 2.69 -11.67 -6.28
CA ASP A 135 3.63 -12.18 -7.26
C ASP A 135 3.88 -11.14 -8.37
N ILE A 136 4.88 -11.42 -9.22
CA ILE A 136 5.28 -10.50 -10.29
C ILE A 136 4.11 -10.18 -11.23
N ALA A 137 3.30 -11.18 -11.58
CA ALA A 137 2.16 -11.00 -12.47
C ALA A 137 1.09 -10.09 -11.85
N GLU A 138 0.81 -10.28 -10.56
CA GLU A 138 -0.15 -9.44 -9.81
C GLU A 138 0.33 -7.99 -9.72
N ILE A 139 1.60 -7.79 -9.40
CA ILE A 139 2.20 -6.45 -9.33
C ILE A 139 2.13 -5.76 -10.70
N ALA A 140 2.46 -6.50 -11.76
CA ALA A 140 2.40 -5.98 -13.14
C ALA A 140 0.99 -5.50 -13.49
N GLU A 141 -0.03 -6.26 -13.12
CA GLU A 141 -1.43 -5.89 -13.33
C GLU A 141 -1.80 -4.64 -12.53
N ILE A 142 -1.43 -4.58 -11.26
CA ILE A 142 -1.74 -3.45 -10.37
C ILE A 142 -1.09 -2.15 -10.86
N LEU A 143 0.18 -2.21 -11.23
CA LEU A 143 0.94 -1.05 -11.68
C LEU A 143 0.78 -0.74 -13.17
N ASN A 144 0.11 -1.60 -13.91
CA ASN A 144 -0.08 -1.49 -15.35
C ASN A 144 1.26 -1.38 -16.10
N ILE A 145 2.18 -2.26 -15.77
CA ILE A 145 3.50 -2.40 -16.39
C ILE A 145 3.73 -3.87 -16.76
N THR A 146 4.79 -4.14 -17.50
CA THR A 146 5.11 -5.52 -17.89
C THR A 146 5.73 -6.29 -16.72
N PRO A 147 5.58 -7.63 -16.68
CA PRO A 147 6.28 -8.46 -15.69
C PRO A 147 7.79 -8.27 -15.69
N ASN A 148 8.39 -8.08 -16.87
CA ASN A 148 9.83 -7.80 -16.98
C ASN A 148 10.19 -6.47 -16.30
N ASN A 149 9.37 -5.44 -16.46
CA ASN A 149 9.56 -4.16 -15.81
C ASN A 149 9.49 -4.31 -14.28
N VAL A 150 8.53 -5.12 -13.78
CA VAL A 150 8.44 -5.44 -12.34
C VAL A 150 9.73 -6.08 -11.85
N SER A 151 10.25 -7.09 -12.58
CA SER A 151 11.51 -7.77 -12.21
C SER A 151 12.70 -6.82 -12.16
N VAL A 152 12.81 -5.94 -13.14
CA VAL A 152 13.88 -4.92 -13.18
C VAL A 152 13.78 -3.98 -11.98
N ARG A 153 12.56 -3.48 -11.69
CA ARG A 153 12.32 -2.59 -10.55
C ARG A 153 12.60 -3.27 -9.21
N LEU A 154 12.21 -4.54 -9.07
CA LEU A 154 12.48 -5.34 -7.86
C LEU A 154 13.99 -5.51 -7.64
N ASN A 155 14.74 -5.84 -8.69
CA ASN A 155 16.19 -6.00 -8.58
C ASN A 155 16.86 -4.70 -8.15
N ARG A 156 16.45 -3.57 -8.72
CA ARG A 156 16.96 -2.25 -8.34
C ARG A 156 16.58 -1.89 -6.90
N ALA A 157 15.34 -2.18 -6.53
CA ALA A 157 14.83 -1.91 -5.18
C ALA A 157 15.58 -2.74 -4.13
N MET A 158 15.83 -4.02 -4.41
CA MET A 158 16.61 -4.89 -3.53
C MET A 158 18.03 -4.40 -3.36
N LYS A 159 18.65 -3.91 -4.42
CA LYS A 159 19.99 -3.32 -4.37
C LYS A 159 19.98 -2.08 -3.47
N THR A 160 19.03 -1.20 -3.66
CA THR A 160 18.85 0.00 -2.83
C THR A 160 18.66 -0.37 -1.36
N LEU A 161 17.82 -1.39 -1.10
CA LEU A 161 17.57 -1.88 0.26
C LEU A 161 18.83 -2.40 0.92
N LYS A 162 19.62 -3.19 0.20
CA LYS A 162 20.91 -3.72 0.71
C LYS A 162 21.89 -2.61 1.03
N GLU A 163 21.99 -1.60 0.19
CA GLU A 163 22.84 -0.43 0.43
C GLU A 163 22.39 0.36 1.65
N ALA A 164 21.07 0.45 1.90
CA ALA A 164 20.52 1.13 3.07
C ALA A 164 20.73 0.36 4.37
N THR A 165 20.79 -0.99 4.31
CA THR A 165 20.95 -1.84 5.49
C THR A 165 22.42 -2.18 5.79
N ASN A 166 23.31 -2.04 4.82
CA ASN A 166 24.76 -2.26 4.96
C ASN A 166 25.48 -0.97 4.55
N PRO A 167 25.64 -0.01 5.47
CA PRO A 167 26.40 1.21 5.18
C PRO A 167 27.90 0.93 5.00
#